data_20581952814e21b61b79bfa306b559ef
#
_entry.id   20581952814e21b61b79bfa306b559ef
#
_cell.length_a   1.000
_cell.length_b   1.000
_cell.length_c   1.000
_cell.angle_alpha   90.00
_cell.angle_beta   90.00
_cell.angle_gamma   90.00
#
_symmetry.space_group_name_H-M   'P 1'
#
loop_
_entity.id
_entity.type
_entity.pdbx_description
1 polymer ?
#
loop_
_entity_poly.entity_id
_entity_poly.type
_entity_poly.pdbx_seq_one_letter_code
_entity_poly.pdbx_strand_id
1 'polypeptide(L)'
;MATESIGDRVIGWYGNVAMGSIDTNPDFVRRWLMTGFRLMTEKGKIAPDGRLYRSGQMGNAIFMDSVTRALGDKGGAVFTSIFCPNEIFHALGVHPATAEAVASFASGAQAESGFISFAEGRGVPETYCSYHRILMGMATSGVIARPLMLASTSAVCDANNLTFKTLARHWGCDHYYVDVPIDVTRESVLYVADQLREMAAMAQDCCHARLDEDRLLELCACSMRTDRDLMRTLPARRGRYLANTMTIDEMQMLDLHLMLGTPEVERMVHQMAQDYNQAPRYDGINLVWGHVTPYFVQPIASRLNTSQEAQVVASDMMFSHMPPDEGTFFSAERPYEFMAERVVRNCFNGPATRRAETLRRLADATDADAVVFFCHWGCKQTAGGGAGRPSGARGRGLPRARARRRRLRPSQLHGGPDGDALLGVPRDGRRTEGGEAT
;
A
#
# COMPACT_ATOMS: atom_id res chain seq x y z
N MET A 1 16.71 -0.19 25.98
CA MET A 1 16.64 0.88 24.97
C MET A 1 17.62 0.47 23.87
N ALA A 2 17.13 0.21 22.67
CA ALA A 2 18.03 -0.03 21.52
C ALA A 2 18.77 1.28 21.24
N THR A 3 20.08 1.24 21.15
CA THR A 3 20.90 2.40 20.77
C THR A 3 20.59 2.76 19.34
N GLU A 4 20.11 3.98 19.13
CA GLU A 4 19.86 4.56 17.81
C GLU A 4 21.13 4.44 16.95
N SER A 5 21.00 3.90 15.73
CA SER A 5 22.13 3.73 14.83
C SER A 5 22.67 5.09 14.33
N ILE A 6 23.94 5.12 13.90
CA ILE A 6 24.51 6.33 13.28
C ILE A 6 23.68 6.71 12.04
N GLY A 7 23.17 5.72 11.29
CA GLY A 7 22.29 5.94 10.14
C GLY A 7 21.01 6.66 10.52
N ASP A 8 20.33 6.22 11.58
CA ASP A 8 19.07 6.84 12.03
C ASP A 8 19.29 8.30 12.46
N ARG A 9 20.41 8.59 13.14
CA ARG A 9 20.76 9.98 13.52
C ARG A 9 21.03 10.88 12.32
N VAL A 10 21.69 10.34 11.28
CA VAL A 10 21.93 11.11 10.04
C VAL A 10 20.62 11.40 9.31
N ILE A 11 19.73 10.41 9.21
CA ILE A 11 18.43 10.58 8.57
C ILE A 11 17.56 11.55 9.39
N GLY A 12 17.57 11.45 10.73
CA GLY A 12 16.85 12.38 11.60
C GLY A 12 17.36 13.83 11.48
N TRP A 13 18.67 14.03 11.41
CA TRP A 13 19.23 15.36 11.13
C TRP A 13 18.80 15.88 9.76
N TYR A 14 18.81 15.01 8.73
CA TYR A 14 18.40 15.35 7.38
C TYR A 14 16.94 15.79 7.32
N GLY A 15 16.03 15.07 8.01
CA GLY A 15 14.62 15.42 8.13
C GLY A 15 14.39 16.73 8.90
N ASN A 16 15.13 16.95 10.00
CA ASN A 16 15.04 18.18 10.78
C ASN A 16 15.40 19.43 9.96
N VAL A 17 16.41 19.34 9.09
CA VAL A 17 16.75 20.44 8.15
C VAL A 17 15.58 20.76 7.22
N ALA A 18 14.92 19.72 6.68
CA ALA A 18 13.73 19.89 5.86
C ALA A 18 12.59 20.57 6.65
N MET A 19 12.27 20.03 7.83
CA MET A 19 11.17 20.51 8.67
C MET A 19 11.34 21.96 9.09
N GLY A 20 12.57 22.39 9.43
CA GLY A 20 12.86 23.76 9.84
C GLY A 20 12.68 24.81 8.73
N SER A 21 12.48 24.38 7.49
CA SER A 21 12.40 25.30 6.32
C SER A 21 11.07 25.21 5.56
N ILE A 22 10.11 24.42 6.01
CA ILE A 22 8.83 24.21 5.31
C ILE A 22 8.08 25.53 5.07
N ASP A 23 7.98 26.38 6.09
CA ASP A 23 7.23 27.63 6.01
C ASP A 23 7.99 28.74 5.26
N THR A 24 9.32 28.69 5.24
CA THR A 24 10.16 29.80 4.78
C THR A 24 10.75 29.58 3.39
N ASN A 25 11.04 28.33 3.02
CA ASN A 25 11.69 28.03 1.74
C ASN A 25 11.30 26.63 1.21
N PRO A 26 10.07 26.45 0.72
CA PRO A 26 9.59 25.16 0.22
C PRO A 26 10.39 24.62 -0.99
N ASP A 27 10.91 25.50 -1.84
CA ASP A 27 11.78 25.10 -2.96
C ASP A 27 13.11 24.50 -2.50
N PHE A 28 13.69 25.02 -1.41
CA PHE A 28 14.85 24.40 -0.77
C PHE A 28 14.48 23.02 -0.22
N VAL A 29 13.37 22.93 0.53
CA VAL A 29 12.91 21.65 1.12
C VAL A 29 12.72 20.60 0.03
N ARG A 30 12.06 20.94 -1.06
CA ARG A 30 11.90 20.02 -2.20
C ARG A 30 13.24 19.55 -2.76
N ARG A 31 14.14 20.49 -3.09
CA ARG A 31 15.46 20.12 -3.63
C ARG A 31 16.27 19.28 -2.65
N TRP A 32 16.20 19.60 -1.37
CA TRP A 32 16.87 18.85 -0.30
C TRP A 32 16.36 17.43 -0.26
N LEU A 33 15.06 17.23 -0.11
CA LEU A 33 14.44 15.88 -0.07
C LEU A 33 14.74 15.10 -1.36
N MET A 34 14.59 15.71 -2.54
CA MET A 34 14.87 15.02 -3.80
C MET A 34 16.33 14.63 -3.97
N THR A 35 17.27 15.44 -3.48
CA THR A 35 18.71 15.11 -3.53
C THR A 35 19.01 13.89 -2.68
N GLY A 36 18.50 13.84 -1.44
CA GLY A 36 18.69 12.68 -0.57
C GLY A 36 18.10 11.41 -1.14
N PHE A 37 16.89 11.49 -1.71
CA PHE A 37 16.26 10.34 -2.36
C PHE A 37 17.05 9.83 -3.58
N ARG A 38 17.52 10.72 -4.45
CA ARG A 38 18.39 10.34 -5.58
C ARG A 38 19.66 9.64 -5.10
N LEU A 39 20.31 10.17 -4.07
CA LEU A 39 21.49 9.53 -3.47
C LEU A 39 21.17 8.14 -2.90
N MET A 40 20.04 8.00 -2.22
CA MET A 40 19.60 6.69 -1.70
C MET A 40 19.23 5.71 -2.81
N THR A 41 18.60 6.16 -3.88
CA THR A 41 18.32 5.37 -5.09
C THR A 41 19.62 4.84 -5.71
N GLU A 42 20.60 5.70 -5.93
CA GLU A 42 21.89 5.29 -6.50
C GLU A 42 22.66 4.37 -5.53
N LYS A 43 22.64 4.64 -4.23
CA LYS A 43 23.21 3.74 -3.23
C LYS A 43 22.56 2.36 -3.31
N GLY A 44 21.23 2.27 -3.43
CA GLY A 44 20.51 1.00 -3.54
C GLY A 44 20.88 0.20 -4.78
N LYS A 45 21.22 0.86 -5.89
CA LYS A 45 21.70 0.22 -7.13
C LYS A 45 23.13 -0.31 -6.99
N ILE A 46 24.01 0.44 -6.33
CA ILE A 46 25.44 0.08 -6.19
C ILE A 46 25.67 -0.93 -5.07
N ALA A 47 24.96 -0.77 -3.95
CA ALA A 47 25.10 -1.58 -2.74
C ALA A 47 23.71 -1.96 -2.20
N PRO A 48 22.98 -2.87 -2.88
CA PRO A 48 21.67 -3.34 -2.41
C PRO A 48 21.82 -4.07 -1.07
N ASP A 49 20.76 -4.06 -0.24
CA ASP A 49 20.75 -4.76 1.04
C ASP A 49 20.81 -6.28 0.81
N GLY A 50 21.97 -6.89 1.11
CA GLY A 50 22.20 -8.32 0.93
C GLY A 50 21.37 -9.23 1.86
N ARG A 51 20.64 -8.67 2.82
CA ARG A 51 19.70 -9.42 3.67
C ARG A 51 18.37 -9.71 2.96
N LEU A 52 18.03 -8.91 1.95
CA LEU A 52 16.81 -9.03 1.17
C LEU A 52 17.01 -9.95 -0.02
N TYR A 53 15.95 -10.66 -0.40
CA TYR A 53 15.91 -11.34 -1.69
C TYR A 53 15.94 -10.35 -2.86
N ARG A 54 16.27 -10.86 -4.04
CA ARG A 54 16.37 -10.05 -5.25
C ARG A 54 15.07 -9.30 -5.56
N SER A 55 13.91 -9.94 -5.38
CA SER A 55 12.61 -9.28 -5.54
C SER A 55 12.40 -8.10 -4.60
N GLY A 56 12.86 -8.20 -3.35
CA GLY A 56 12.82 -7.09 -2.39
C GLY A 56 13.73 -5.93 -2.80
N GLN A 57 14.93 -6.24 -3.29
CA GLN A 57 15.86 -5.23 -3.84
C GLN A 57 15.27 -4.54 -5.08
N MET A 58 14.61 -5.31 -5.96
CA MET A 58 13.91 -4.77 -7.15
C MET A 58 12.76 -3.84 -6.74
N GLY A 59 11.89 -4.26 -5.80
CA GLY A 59 10.79 -3.42 -5.31
C GLY A 59 11.28 -2.10 -4.73
N ASN A 60 12.32 -2.14 -3.89
CA ASN A 60 12.95 -0.91 -3.40
C ASN A 60 13.41 0.01 -4.54
N ALA A 61 14.05 -0.54 -5.57
CA ALA A 61 14.55 0.25 -6.70
C ALA A 61 13.42 0.84 -7.55
N ILE A 62 12.36 0.07 -7.82
CA ILE A 62 11.18 0.51 -8.58
C ILE A 62 10.48 1.65 -7.83
N PHE A 63 10.19 1.45 -6.54
CA PHE A 63 9.53 2.47 -5.72
C PHE A 63 10.32 3.77 -5.67
N MET A 64 11.62 3.70 -5.36
CA MET A 64 12.48 4.86 -5.27
C MET A 64 12.56 5.62 -6.60
N ASP A 65 12.64 4.92 -7.72
CA ASP A 65 12.68 5.52 -9.04
C ASP A 65 11.34 6.16 -9.42
N SER A 66 10.21 5.47 -9.21
CA SER A 66 8.86 5.96 -9.51
C SER A 66 8.52 7.24 -8.75
N VAL A 67 8.77 7.26 -7.43
CA VAL A 67 8.52 8.44 -6.59
C VAL A 67 9.47 9.59 -6.96
N THR A 68 10.74 9.27 -7.24
CA THR A 68 11.72 10.29 -7.65
C THR A 68 11.34 10.95 -8.97
N ARG A 69 10.80 10.20 -9.93
CA ARG A 69 10.28 10.77 -11.20
C ARG A 69 9.05 11.61 -10.94
N ALA A 70 8.05 11.07 -10.24
CA ALA A 70 6.78 11.77 -10.01
C ALA A 70 6.94 13.09 -9.24
N LEU A 71 7.79 13.13 -8.21
CA LEU A 71 8.01 14.35 -7.40
C LEU A 71 9.14 15.24 -7.94
N GLY A 72 10.03 14.69 -8.75
CA GLY A 72 11.19 15.41 -9.31
C GLY A 72 10.87 16.24 -10.54
N ASP A 73 9.87 15.83 -11.30
CA ASP A 73 9.43 16.55 -12.49
C ASP A 73 8.46 17.67 -12.10
N LYS A 74 8.83 18.90 -12.46
CA LYS A 74 8.01 20.08 -12.19
C LYS A 74 6.78 20.08 -13.10
N GLY A 75 5.69 19.41 -12.63
CA GLY A 75 4.41 19.44 -13.31
C GLY A 75 4.15 18.29 -14.27
N GLY A 76 4.99 17.25 -14.28
CA GLY A 76 4.76 16.04 -15.10
C GLY A 76 4.02 14.90 -14.37
N ALA A 77 3.68 15.08 -13.10
CA ALA A 77 2.99 14.04 -12.32
C ALA A 77 1.47 14.16 -12.39
N VAL A 78 0.81 13.00 -12.24
CA VAL A 78 -0.62 12.88 -11.95
C VAL A 78 -0.76 12.29 -10.54
N PHE A 79 -1.58 12.90 -9.67
CA PHE A 79 -1.87 12.30 -8.38
C PHE A 79 -3.11 11.42 -8.47
N THR A 80 -2.98 10.17 -8.06
CA THR A 80 -4.06 9.18 -8.08
C THR A 80 -4.34 8.61 -6.70
N SER A 81 -5.57 8.19 -6.44
CA SER A 81 -5.86 7.37 -5.26
C SER A 81 -5.25 5.98 -5.43
N ILE A 82 -4.89 5.31 -4.32
CA ILE A 82 -4.10 4.07 -4.35
C ILE A 82 -4.68 2.94 -5.22
N PHE A 83 -6.01 2.87 -5.37
CA PHE A 83 -6.67 1.84 -6.18
C PHE A 83 -7.18 2.37 -7.53
N CYS A 84 -6.76 3.56 -7.94
CA CYS A 84 -7.03 4.07 -9.29
C CYS A 84 -6.19 3.28 -10.30
N PRO A 85 -6.78 2.81 -11.42
CA PRO A 85 -6.02 2.15 -12.47
C PRO A 85 -5.01 3.11 -13.12
N ASN A 86 -3.72 2.81 -12.95
CA ASN A 86 -2.62 3.66 -13.42
C ASN A 86 -2.13 3.30 -14.83
N GLU A 87 -2.60 2.21 -15.41
CA GLU A 87 -2.27 1.79 -16.78
C GLU A 87 -2.58 2.89 -17.81
N ILE A 88 -3.68 3.64 -17.61
CA ILE A 88 -4.07 4.78 -18.45
C ILE A 88 -2.98 5.85 -18.45
N PHE A 89 -2.46 6.20 -17.27
CA PHE A 89 -1.42 7.22 -17.12
C PHE A 89 -0.06 6.74 -17.66
N HIS A 90 0.25 5.47 -17.49
CA HIS A 90 1.44 4.86 -18.10
C HIS A 90 1.36 4.82 -19.63
N ALA A 91 0.17 4.59 -20.20
CA ALA A 91 -0.05 4.64 -21.64
C ALA A 91 0.08 6.06 -22.21
N LEU A 92 -0.23 7.08 -21.41
CA LEU A 92 0.00 8.49 -21.72
C LEU A 92 1.46 8.94 -21.52
N GLY A 93 2.32 8.09 -20.94
CA GLY A 93 3.72 8.42 -20.66
C GLY A 93 3.92 9.37 -19.48
N VAL A 94 2.92 9.51 -18.59
CA VAL A 94 3.01 10.36 -17.39
C VAL A 94 3.22 9.51 -16.11
N HIS A 95 3.66 10.15 -15.03
CA HIS A 95 4.07 9.47 -13.81
C HIS A 95 2.99 9.62 -12.72
N PRO A 96 2.28 8.54 -12.34
CA PRO A 96 1.34 8.57 -11.24
C PRO A 96 2.07 8.60 -9.89
N ALA A 97 1.45 9.28 -8.90
CA ALA A 97 1.84 9.27 -7.50
C ALA A 97 0.60 9.18 -6.60
N THR A 98 0.71 8.54 -5.44
CA THR A 98 -0.38 8.45 -4.47
C THR A 98 -0.05 9.17 -3.17
N ALA A 99 -1.07 9.45 -2.36
CA ALA A 99 -0.89 10.01 -1.02
C ALA A 99 0.02 9.12 -0.16
N GLU A 100 -0.13 7.82 -0.29
CA GLU A 100 0.63 6.82 0.45
C GLU A 100 2.10 6.81 0.03
N ALA A 101 2.39 6.89 -1.27
CA ALA A 101 3.77 6.96 -1.77
C ALA A 101 4.46 8.26 -1.33
N VAL A 102 3.76 9.39 -1.37
CA VAL A 102 4.26 10.68 -0.89
C VAL A 102 4.54 10.66 0.61
N ALA A 103 3.64 10.05 1.39
CA ALA A 103 3.85 9.90 2.83
C ALA A 103 5.03 8.98 3.14
N SER A 104 5.17 7.86 2.43
CA SER A 104 6.33 6.97 2.57
C SER A 104 7.63 7.67 2.21
N PHE A 105 7.62 8.53 1.18
CA PHE A 105 8.75 9.40 0.84
C PHE A 105 9.13 10.34 2.00
N ALA A 106 8.16 11.07 2.58
CA ALA A 106 8.41 11.98 3.68
C ALA A 106 8.90 11.24 4.95
N SER A 107 8.29 10.09 5.26
CA SER A 107 8.68 9.25 6.40
C SER A 107 10.06 8.62 6.24
N GLY A 108 10.44 8.24 5.02
CA GLY A 108 11.79 7.76 4.72
C GLY A 108 12.87 8.81 5.00
N ALA A 109 12.52 10.09 4.93
CA ALA A 109 13.36 11.23 5.30
C ALA A 109 13.22 11.65 6.78
N GLN A 110 12.34 11.02 7.55
CA GLN A 110 11.95 11.44 8.91
C GLN A 110 11.48 12.92 8.97
N ALA A 111 10.76 13.37 7.94
CA ALA A 111 10.23 14.73 7.82
C ALA A 111 8.70 14.81 7.93
N GLU A 112 8.03 13.68 8.14
CA GLU A 112 6.57 13.57 8.14
C GLU A 112 5.91 14.45 9.21
N SER A 113 6.49 14.54 10.40
CA SER A 113 5.92 15.32 11.51
C SER A 113 5.84 16.81 11.20
N GLY A 114 6.81 17.36 10.46
CA GLY A 114 6.79 18.75 10.03
C GLY A 114 5.64 19.05 9.06
N PHE A 115 5.41 18.16 8.11
CA PHE A 115 4.29 18.32 7.15
C PHE A 115 2.92 18.10 7.81
N ILE A 116 2.83 17.17 8.76
CA ILE A 116 1.63 16.96 9.58
C ILE A 116 1.30 18.24 10.35
N SER A 117 2.27 18.78 11.09
CA SER A 117 2.09 20.02 11.88
C SER A 117 1.72 21.21 10.98
N PHE A 118 2.33 21.30 9.79
CA PHE A 118 1.98 22.33 8.82
C PHE A 118 0.52 22.24 8.35
N ALA A 119 0.03 21.03 8.06
CA ALA A 119 -1.35 20.80 7.65
C ALA A 119 -2.34 21.10 8.79
N GLU A 120 -2.03 20.67 10.01
CA GLU A 120 -2.84 20.90 11.21
C GLU A 120 -2.92 22.40 11.55
N GLY A 121 -1.83 23.13 11.43
CA GLY A 121 -1.80 24.59 11.59
C GLY A 121 -2.69 25.33 10.60
N ARG A 122 -3.13 24.66 9.51
CA ARG A 122 -4.07 25.18 8.50
C ARG A 122 -5.47 24.60 8.60
N GLY A 123 -5.79 23.93 9.73
CA GLY A 123 -7.13 23.46 10.05
C GLY A 123 -7.43 22.04 9.60
N VAL A 124 -6.44 21.25 9.17
CA VAL A 124 -6.63 19.81 8.92
C VAL A 124 -6.70 19.10 10.28
N PRO A 125 -7.78 18.36 10.60
CA PRO A 125 -7.95 17.76 11.93
C PRO A 125 -6.87 16.69 12.22
N GLU A 126 -6.40 16.60 13.46
CA GLU A 126 -5.48 15.54 13.91
C GLU A 126 -6.04 14.11 13.74
N THR A 127 -7.38 13.98 13.79
CA THR A 127 -8.11 12.72 13.55
C THR A 127 -8.17 12.30 12.08
N TYR A 128 -7.64 13.14 11.18
CA TYR A 128 -7.55 12.82 9.77
C TYR A 128 -6.39 11.84 9.49
N CYS A 129 -6.49 11.05 8.42
CA CYS A 129 -5.45 10.10 8.06
C CYS A 129 -4.08 10.77 7.93
N SER A 130 -3.05 10.24 8.61
CA SER A 130 -1.71 10.82 8.61
C SER A 130 -1.07 10.86 7.21
N TYR A 131 -1.29 9.85 6.37
CA TYR A 131 -0.84 9.87 4.97
C TYR A 131 -1.39 11.09 4.22
N HIS A 132 -2.68 11.37 4.40
CA HIS A 132 -3.32 12.53 3.77
C HIS A 132 -2.92 13.85 4.41
N ARG A 133 -2.65 13.89 5.73
CA ARG A 133 -2.09 15.10 6.37
C ARG A 133 -0.72 15.43 5.82
N ILE A 134 0.14 14.42 5.61
CA ILE A 134 1.45 14.60 4.99
C ILE A 134 1.30 15.14 3.56
N LEU A 135 0.49 14.51 2.72
CA LEU A 135 0.24 14.97 1.36
C LEU A 135 -0.29 16.42 1.34
N MET A 136 -1.29 16.73 2.17
CA MET A 136 -1.84 18.09 2.26
C MET A 136 -0.80 19.10 2.73
N GLY A 137 0.03 18.73 3.72
CA GLY A 137 1.13 19.56 4.20
C GLY A 137 2.17 19.84 3.13
N MET A 138 2.61 18.82 2.42
CA MET A 138 3.57 18.97 1.31
C MET A 138 3.01 19.80 0.12
N ALA A 139 1.74 19.58 -0.18
CA ALA A 139 1.05 20.29 -1.26
C ALA A 139 0.82 21.76 -0.92
N THR A 140 0.23 22.04 0.24
CA THR A 140 -0.16 23.41 0.63
C THR A 140 1.02 24.27 1.09
N SER A 141 2.15 23.65 1.46
CA SER A 141 3.42 24.37 1.67
C SER A 141 4.14 24.74 0.37
N GLY A 142 3.76 24.14 -0.77
CA GLY A 142 4.44 24.32 -2.05
C GLY A 142 5.68 23.44 -2.24
N VAL A 143 5.93 22.47 -1.33
CA VAL A 143 7.03 21.50 -1.47
C VAL A 143 6.76 20.56 -2.65
N ILE A 144 5.52 20.16 -2.87
CA ILE A 144 5.11 19.40 -4.07
C ILE A 144 4.61 20.39 -5.14
N ALA A 145 5.07 20.22 -6.37
CA ALA A 145 4.59 21.00 -7.50
C ALA A 145 3.13 20.66 -7.85
N ARG A 146 2.43 21.61 -8.47
CA ARG A 146 1.09 21.37 -9.02
C ARG A 146 1.15 20.21 -10.02
N PRO A 147 0.30 19.18 -9.89
CA PRO A 147 0.23 18.08 -10.85
C PRO A 147 -0.49 18.51 -12.14
N LEU A 148 -0.40 17.67 -13.17
CA LEU A 148 -1.17 17.84 -14.41
C LEU A 148 -2.68 17.71 -14.13
N MET A 149 -3.07 16.67 -13.40
CA MET A 149 -4.42 16.45 -12.92
C MET A 149 -4.45 15.58 -11.67
N LEU A 150 -5.61 15.44 -11.10
CA LEU A 150 -5.92 14.51 -10.01
C LEU A 150 -6.93 13.47 -10.48
N ALA A 151 -6.77 12.21 -10.07
CA ALA A 151 -7.74 11.15 -10.31
C ALA A 151 -7.99 10.33 -9.04
N SER A 152 -9.23 10.13 -8.67
CA SER A 152 -9.58 9.32 -7.50
C SER A 152 -10.81 8.47 -7.73
N THR A 153 -10.96 7.43 -6.92
CA THR A 153 -12.13 6.55 -6.94
C THR A 153 -12.90 6.66 -5.63
N SER A 154 -14.21 6.37 -5.66
CA SER A 154 -15.01 6.23 -4.43
C SER A 154 -14.61 4.99 -3.63
N ALA A 155 -13.97 4.02 -4.30
CA ALA A 155 -13.53 2.81 -3.65
C ALA A 155 -12.51 3.15 -2.58
N VAL A 156 -12.79 2.71 -1.35
CA VAL A 156 -11.93 2.54 -0.21
C VAL A 156 -11.85 3.72 0.75
N CYS A 157 -11.57 4.95 0.33
CA CYS A 157 -11.03 5.93 1.27
C CYS A 157 -11.75 7.27 1.25
N ASP A 158 -12.52 7.59 2.30
CA ASP A 158 -13.16 8.89 2.45
C ASP A 158 -12.15 10.04 2.48
N ALA A 159 -10.97 9.79 3.05
CA ALA A 159 -9.90 10.78 3.07
C ALA A 159 -9.39 11.11 1.68
N ASN A 160 -9.27 10.12 0.76
CA ASN A 160 -8.96 10.39 -0.64
C ASN A 160 -9.95 11.37 -1.26
N ASN A 161 -11.25 11.09 -1.11
CA ASN A 161 -12.30 11.91 -1.71
C ASN A 161 -12.22 13.37 -1.28
N LEU A 162 -12.01 13.62 0.01
CA LEU A 162 -11.92 14.98 0.55
C LEU A 162 -10.58 15.64 0.20
N THR A 163 -9.46 14.93 0.34
CA THR A 163 -8.12 15.45 0.03
C THR A 163 -8.00 15.86 -1.42
N PHE A 164 -8.42 15.00 -2.35
CA PHE A 164 -8.29 15.27 -3.78
C PHE A 164 -9.15 16.45 -4.22
N LYS A 165 -10.39 16.57 -3.73
CA LYS A 165 -11.24 17.75 -3.97
C LYS A 165 -10.64 19.03 -3.41
N THR A 166 -10.02 18.95 -2.22
CA THR A 166 -9.39 20.10 -1.57
C THR A 166 -8.14 20.53 -2.34
N LEU A 167 -7.30 19.59 -2.73
CA LEU A 167 -6.07 19.86 -3.48
C LEU A 167 -6.34 20.33 -4.92
N ALA A 168 -7.39 19.82 -5.58
CA ALA A 168 -7.82 20.33 -6.88
C ALA A 168 -8.14 21.82 -6.83
N ARG A 169 -8.87 22.26 -5.80
CA ARG A 169 -9.15 23.68 -5.56
C ARG A 169 -7.89 24.49 -5.23
N HIS A 170 -7.02 23.93 -4.38
CA HIS A 170 -5.78 24.57 -3.97
C HIS A 170 -4.85 24.83 -5.17
N TRP A 171 -4.68 23.85 -6.03
CA TRP A 171 -3.81 23.93 -7.20
C TRP A 171 -4.48 24.53 -8.44
N GLY A 172 -5.82 24.65 -8.44
CA GLY A 172 -6.57 25.03 -9.64
C GLY A 172 -6.35 24.06 -10.79
N CYS A 173 -6.37 22.76 -10.51
CA CYS A 173 -6.21 21.69 -11.52
C CYS A 173 -7.44 20.80 -11.57
N ASP A 174 -7.60 20.10 -12.70
CA ASP A 174 -8.71 19.20 -12.92
C ASP A 174 -8.64 17.95 -12.04
N HIS A 175 -9.80 17.46 -11.65
CA HIS A 175 -9.95 16.25 -10.85
C HIS A 175 -11.04 15.38 -11.41
N TYR A 176 -10.70 14.16 -11.83
CA TYR A 176 -11.67 13.13 -12.21
C TYR A 176 -11.95 12.22 -11.02
N TYR A 177 -13.23 12.01 -10.74
CA TYR A 177 -13.70 11.14 -9.67
C TYR A 177 -14.49 9.99 -10.25
N VAL A 178 -13.98 8.77 -10.09
CA VAL A 178 -14.62 7.53 -10.52
C VAL A 178 -15.52 7.03 -9.40
N ASP A 179 -16.82 6.98 -9.65
CA ASP A 179 -17.79 6.37 -8.74
C ASP A 179 -17.85 4.85 -8.96
N VAL A 180 -17.60 4.10 -7.88
CA VAL A 180 -17.49 2.63 -7.92
C VAL A 180 -18.60 2.00 -7.11
N PRO A 181 -19.56 1.30 -7.75
CA PRO A 181 -20.59 0.55 -7.05
C PRO A 181 -20.02 -0.53 -6.15
N ILE A 182 -20.70 -0.80 -5.02
CA ILE A 182 -20.28 -1.84 -4.07
C ILE A 182 -20.65 -3.26 -4.53
N ASP A 183 -21.64 -3.39 -5.38
CA ASP A 183 -22.09 -4.69 -5.89
C ASP A 183 -21.23 -5.15 -7.06
N VAL A 184 -20.76 -6.41 -7.00
CA VAL A 184 -19.96 -7.01 -8.06
C VAL A 184 -20.87 -7.62 -9.10
N THR A 185 -21.31 -6.79 -10.04
CA THR A 185 -22.09 -7.21 -11.20
C THR A 185 -21.40 -6.80 -12.50
N ARG A 186 -21.83 -7.40 -13.61
CA ARG A 186 -21.33 -7.03 -14.94
C ARG A 186 -21.67 -5.57 -15.27
N GLU A 187 -22.84 -5.12 -14.87
CA GLU A 187 -23.34 -3.76 -15.06
C GLU A 187 -22.49 -2.75 -14.27
N SER A 188 -22.14 -3.07 -13.02
CA SER A 188 -21.23 -2.26 -12.22
C SER A 188 -19.86 -2.09 -12.89
N VAL A 189 -19.34 -3.17 -13.47
CA VAL A 189 -18.06 -3.11 -14.18
C VAL A 189 -18.16 -2.25 -15.44
N LEU A 190 -19.23 -2.39 -16.23
CA LEU A 190 -19.43 -1.57 -17.42
C LEU A 190 -19.61 -0.09 -17.07
N TYR A 191 -20.34 0.22 -16.00
CA TYR A 191 -20.52 1.58 -15.50
C TYR A 191 -19.17 2.24 -15.11
N VAL A 192 -18.29 1.50 -14.42
CA VAL A 192 -16.96 1.99 -14.07
C VAL A 192 -16.07 2.10 -15.31
N ALA A 193 -16.15 1.14 -16.24
CA ALA A 193 -15.38 1.17 -17.48
C ALA A 193 -15.68 2.41 -18.34
N ASP A 194 -16.94 2.83 -18.41
CA ASP A 194 -17.33 4.05 -19.14
C ASP A 194 -16.71 5.30 -18.48
N GLN A 195 -16.72 5.39 -17.15
CA GLN A 195 -16.04 6.47 -16.43
C GLN A 195 -14.52 6.45 -16.64
N LEU A 196 -13.89 5.27 -16.73
CA LEU A 196 -12.47 5.19 -17.03
C LEU A 196 -12.14 5.69 -18.45
N ARG A 197 -13.03 5.50 -19.43
CA ARG A 197 -12.92 6.10 -20.76
C ARG A 197 -13.00 7.62 -20.72
N GLU A 198 -13.95 8.16 -19.95
CA GLU A 198 -14.08 9.60 -19.75
C GLU A 198 -12.86 10.17 -19.02
N MET A 199 -12.34 9.47 -18.00
CA MET A 199 -11.10 9.85 -17.30
C MET A 199 -9.91 9.86 -18.27
N ALA A 200 -9.81 8.87 -19.16
CA ALA A 200 -8.74 8.80 -20.16
C ALA A 200 -8.83 9.97 -21.16
N ALA A 201 -10.05 10.35 -21.57
CA ALA A 201 -10.25 11.51 -22.43
C ALA A 201 -9.81 12.81 -21.74
N MET A 202 -10.25 13.06 -20.48
CA MET A 202 -9.81 14.21 -19.70
C MET A 202 -8.27 14.20 -19.49
N ALA A 203 -7.69 13.03 -19.23
CA ALA A 203 -6.25 12.91 -19.01
C ALA A 203 -5.44 13.27 -20.25
N GLN A 204 -5.91 12.95 -21.46
CA GLN A 204 -5.26 13.38 -22.70
C GLN A 204 -5.18 14.92 -22.80
N ASP A 205 -6.27 15.61 -22.46
CA ASP A 205 -6.33 17.07 -22.49
C ASP A 205 -5.41 17.68 -21.41
N CYS A 206 -5.51 17.19 -20.17
CA CYS A 206 -4.72 17.72 -19.04
C CYS A 206 -3.22 17.43 -19.18
N CYS A 207 -2.85 16.29 -19.74
CA CYS A 207 -1.46 15.86 -19.91
C CYS A 207 -0.87 16.31 -21.27
N HIS A 208 -1.67 16.92 -22.15
CA HIS A 208 -1.28 17.29 -23.52
C HIS A 208 -0.65 16.11 -24.27
N ALA A 209 -1.18 14.91 -24.08
CA ALA A 209 -0.70 13.67 -24.64
C ALA A 209 -1.83 12.89 -25.31
N ARG A 210 -1.50 12.09 -26.31
CA ARG A 210 -2.46 11.15 -26.89
C ARG A 210 -2.31 9.79 -26.23
N LEU A 211 -3.44 9.17 -25.90
CA LEU A 211 -3.45 7.80 -25.41
C LEU A 211 -3.07 6.86 -26.56
N ASP A 212 -2.08 6.02 -26.28
CA ASP A 212 -1.70 4.91 -27.14
C ASP A 212 -2.53 3.67 -26.70
N GLU A 213 -3.56 3.35 -27.47
CA GLU A 213 -4.48 2.23 -27.17
C GLU A 213 -3.78 0.87 -27.26
N ASP A 214 -2.83 0.70 -28.19
CA ASP A 214 -2.06 -0.53 -28.29
C ASP A 214 -1.17 -0.69 -27.05
N ARG A 215 -0.57 0.40 -26.60
CA ARG A 215 0.19 0.43 -25.36
C ARG A 215 -0.68 0.14 -24.14
N LEU A 216 -1.91 0.67 -24.08
CA LEU A 216 -2.84 0.37 -22.99
C LEU A 216 -3.19 -1.12 -22.95
N LEU A 217 -3.44 -1.74 -24.10
CA LEU A 217 -3.67 -3.18 -24.21
C LEU A 217 -2.47 -3.99 -23.71
N GLU A 218 -1.26 -3.62 -24.10
CA GLU A 218 -0.02 -4.27 -23.60
C GLU A 218 0.12 -4.16 -22.09
N LEU A 219 -0.12 -2.96 -21.51
CA LEU A 219 -0.05 -2.73 -20.07
C LEU A 219 -1.09 -3.56 -19.33
N CYS A 220 -2.34 -3.63 -19.80
CA CYS A 220 -3.37 -4.46 -19.19
C CYS A 220 -3.06 -5.96 -19.31
N ALA A 221 -2.51 -6.41 -20.42
CA ALA A 221 -2.05 -7.78 -20.56
C ALA A 221 -0.90 -8.11 -19.59
N CYS A 222 0.02 -7.17 -19.40
CA CYS A 222 1.09 -7.26 -18.42
C CYS A 222 0.52 -7.29 -16.99
N SER A 223 -0.45 -6.42 -16.64
CA SER A 223 -1.15 -6.44 -15.36
C SER A 223 -1.77 -7.80 -15.06
N MET A 224 -2.47 -8.37 -16.05
CA MET A 224 -3.11 -9.68 -15.91
C MET A 224 -2.09 -10.81 -15.64
N ARG A 225 -0.93 -10.79 -16.32
CA ARG A 225 0.14 -11.77 -16.07
C ARG A 225 0.75 -11.57 -14.68
N THR A 226 1.01 -10.31 -14.30
CA THR A 226 1.56 -9.93 -12.98
C THR A 226 0.64 -10.39 -11.86
N ASP A 227 -0.66 -10.13 -11.95
CA ASP A 227 -1.65 -10.56 -10.95
C ASP A 227 -1.69 -12.08 -10.83
N ARG A 228 -1.65 -12.80 -11.96
CA ARG A 228 -1.61 -14.26 -11.97
C ARG A 228 -0.36 -14.80 -11.29
N ASP A 229 0.80 -14.23 -11.58
CA ASP A 229 2.06 -14.66 -10.97
C ASP A 229 2.14 -14.27 -9.49
N LEU A 230 1.60 -13.11 -9.10
CA LEU A 230 1.48 -12.70 -7.71
C LEU A 230 0.65 -13.74 -6.91
N MET A 231 -0.49 -14.17 -7.44
CA MET A 231 -1.31 -15.21 -6.82
C MET A 231 -0.56 -16.54 -6.68
N ARG A 232 0.27 -16.92 -7.64
CA ARG A 232 1.11 -18.12 -7.59
C ARG A 232 2.19 -18.04 -6.52
N THR A 233 2.56 -16.85 -6.04
CA THR A 233 3.50 -16.72 -4.92
C THR A 233 2.92 -17.18 -3.59
N LEU A 234 1.59 -17.17 -3.40
CA LEU A 234 0.96 -17.51 -2.12
C LEU A 234 1.32 -18.91 -1.62
N PRO A 235 1.14 -20.00 -2.40
CA PRO A 235 1.57 -21.32 -1.94
C PRO A 235 3.09 -21.44 -1.76
N ALA A 236 3.89 -20.68 -2.52
CA ALA A 236 5.34 -20.68 -2.39
C ALA A 236 5.84 -20.02 -1.08
N ARG A 237 4.99 -19.27 -0.39
CA ARG A 237 5.32 -18.63 0.91
C ARG A 237 5.15 -19.57 2.10
N ARG A 238 4.48 -20.72 1.92
CA ARG A 238 4.17 -21.67 3.00
C ARG A 238 5.44 -22.26 3.64
N GLY A 239 5.64 -21.96 4.94
CA GLY A 239 6.79 -22.47 5.69
C GLY A 239 8.14 -22.08 5.12
N ARG A 240 8.22 -20.97 4.42
CA ARG A 240 9.46 -20.41 3.83
C ARG A 240 9.85 -19.12 4.50
N TYR A 241 11.15 -18.89 4.66
CA TYR A 241 11.68 -17.62 5.15
C TYR A 241 11.68 -16.60 4.02
N LEU A 242 10.93 -15.51 4.19
CA LEU A 242 10.74 -14.54 3.10
C LEU A 242 11.81 -13.44 3.07
N ALA A 243 12.68 -13.35 4.08
CA ALA A 243 13.77 -12.39 4.18
C ALA A 243 13.32 -10.94 3.87
N ASN A 244 12.16 -10.55 4.41
CA ASN A 244 11.53 -9.27 4.08
C ASN A 244 11.54 -8.31 5.28
N THR A 245 11.23 -7.04 5.01
CA THR A 245 11.02 -6.01 6.03
C THR A 245 9.69 -5.32 5.79
N MET A 246 9.08 -4.75 6.83
CA MET A 246 7.84 -3.99 6.68
C MET A 246 7.95 -2.83 5.69
N THR A 247 9.13 -2.21 5.59
CA THR A 247 9.40 -1.16 4.61
C THR A 247 9.35 -1.70 3.18
N ILE A 248 9.96 -2.86 2.94
CA ILE A 248 9.96 -3.49 1.62
C ILE A 248 8.57 -4.02 1.27
N ASP A 249 7.84 -4.60 2.23
CA ASP A 249 6.45 -4.99 2.03
C ASP A 249 5.58 -3.81 1.59
N GLU A 250 5.74 -2.64 2.23
CA GLU A 250 5.03 -1.41 1.87
C GLU A 250 5.44 -0.92 0.47
N MET A 251 6.73 -0.90 0.15
CA MET A 251 7.21 -0.48 -1.17
C MET A 251 6.70 -1.40 -2.28
N GLN A 252 6.80 -2.72 -2.12
CA GLN A 252 6.29 -3.69 -3.09
C GLN A 252 4.77 -3.58 -3.26
N MET A 253 4.04 -3.34 -2.18
CA MET A 253 2.60 -3.08 -2.24
C MET A 253 2.31 -1.81 -3.04
N LEU A 254 3.03 -0.72 -2.79
CA LEU A 254 2.88 0.52 -3.55
C LEU A 254 3.26 0.35 -5.02
N ASP A 255 4.31 -0.41 -5.35
CA ASP A 255 4.68 -0.74 -6.72
C ASP A 255 3.55 -1.48 -7.46
N LEU A 256 2.90 -2.43 -6.78
CA LEU A 256 1.76 -3.18 -7.32
C LEU A 256 0.51 -2.30 -7.56
N HIS A 257 0.45 -1.11 -6.98
CA HIS A 257 -0.65 -0.17 -7.24
C HIS A 257 -0.24 0.97 -8.18
N LEU A 258 0.97 1.50 -8.04
CA LEU A 258 1.44 2.63 -8.83
C LEU A 258 1.92 2.21 -10.22
N MET A 259 2.64 1.08 -10.30
CA MET A 259 3.41 0.65 -11.46
C MET A 259 2.88 -0.65 -12.07
N LEU A 260 1.69 -1.12 -11.65
CA LEU A 260 1.09 -2.32 -12.22
C LEU A 260 0.89 -2.15 -13.73
N GLY A 261 1.18 -3.21 -14.48
CA GLY A 261 1.19 -3.20 -15.93
C GLY A 261 2.55 -2.87 -16.54
N THR A 262 3.50 -2.38 -15.75
CA THR A 262 4.84 -2.12 -16.26
C THR A 262 5.71 -3.39 -16.25
N PRO A 263 6.64 -3.54 -17.21
CA PRO A 263 7.54 -4.69 -17.26
C PRO A 263 8.44 -4.81 -16.03
N GLU A 264 8.70 -3.70 -15.33
CA GLU A 264 9.50 -3.67 -14.11
C GLU A 264 8.83 -4.45 -12.98
N VAL A 265 7.53 -4.20 -12.76
CA VAL A 265 6.74 -4.87 -11.72
C VAL A 265 6.47 -6.33 -12.12
N GLU A 266 6.21 -6.63 -13.40
CA GLU A 266 6.09 -8.01 -13.87
C GLU A 266 7.37 -8.82 -13.55
N ARG A 267 8.55 -8.27 -13.86
CA ARG A 267 9.84 -8.91 -13.53
C ARG A 267 10.05 -9.07 -12.03
N MET A 268 9.66 -8.07 -11.22
CA MET A 268 9.77 -8.15 -9.76
C MET A 268 8.90 -9.29 -9.21
N VAL A 269 7.65 -9.41 -9.64
CA VAL A 269 6.73 -10.47 -9.17
C VAL A 269 7.20 -11.85 -9.63
N HIS A 270 7.68 -11.96 -10.88
CA HIS A 270 8.28 -13.19 -11.36
C HIS A 270 9.50 -13.61 -10.52
N GLN A 271 10.38 -12.65 -10.20
CA GLN A 271 11.54 -12.90 -9.33
C GLN A 271 11.08 -13.28 -7.90
N MET A 272 10.00 -12.67 -7.38
CA MET A 272 9.43 -13.03 -6.08
C MET A 272 9.01 -14.50 -6.02
N ALA A 273 8.41 -15.02 -7.08
CA ALA A 273 8.06 -16.43 -7.17
C ALA A 273 9.29 -17.34 -7.17
N GLN A 274 10.37 -16.94 -7.85
CA GLN A 274 11.64 -17.69 -7.85
C GLN A 274 12.30 -17.67 -6.47
N ASP A 275 12.40 -16.50 -5.85
CA ASP A 275 13.02 -16.33 -4.54
C ASP A 275 12.32 -17.21 -3.48
N TYR A 276 10.99 -17.18 -3.42
CA TYR A 276 10.24 -17.94 -2.41
C TYR A 276 10.23 -19.44 -2.65
N ASN A 277 10.26 -19.89 -3.91
CA ASN A 277 10.40 -21.31 -4.20
C ASN A 277 11.75 -21.89 -3.75
N GLN A 278 12.81 -21.07 -3.75
CA GLN A 278 14.16 -21.44 -3.34
C GLN A 278 14.47 -21.09 -1.88
N ALA A 279 13.58 -20.36 -1.22
CA ALA A 279 13.77 -19.89 0.15
C ALA A 279 13.95 -21.05 1.14
N PRO A 280 14.80 -20.90 2.17
CA PRO A 280 14.96 -21.90 3.21
C PRO A 280 13.67 -22.06 4.02
N ARG A 281 13.59 -23.20 4.71
CA ARG A 281 12.47 -23.47 5.62
C ARG A 281 12.44 -22.46 6.75
N TYR A 282 11.21 -22.08 7.13
CA TYR A 282 10.95 -21.19 8.25
C TYR A 282 10.10 -21.90 9.31
N ASP A 283 10.60 -21.92 10.55
CA ASP A 283 9.92 -22.52 11.71
C ASP A 283 9.34 -21.47 12.67
N GLY A 284 9.45 -20.17 12.34
CA GLY A 284 8.86 -19.07 13.10
C GLY A 284 7.37 -18.90 12.80
N ILE A 285 6.78 -17.83 13.35
CA ILE A 285 5.36 -17.52 13.23
C ILE A 285 5.10 -16.79 11.91
N ASN A 286 4.16 -17.29 11.12
CA ASN A 286 3.72 -16.69 9.86
C ASN A 286 2.45 -15.87 10.08
N LEU A 287 2.48 -14.59 9.73
CA LEU A 287 1.40 -13.64 9.96
C LEU A 287 0.83 -13.15 8.63
N VAL A 288 -0.49 -13.17 8.49
CA VAL A 288 -1.17 -12.34 7.49
C VAL A 288 -1.45 -10.98 8.10
N TRP A 289 -1.11 -9.93 7.35
CA TRP A 289 -1.26 -8.56 7.80
C TRP A 289 -2.46 -7.89 7.16
N GLY A 290 -3.34 -7.34 7.96
CA GLY A 290 -4.47 -6.52 7.51
C GLY A 290 -4.13 -5.04 7.57
N HIS A 291 -4.21 -4.37 6.42
CA HIS A 291 -3.91 -2.96 6.18
C HIS A 291 -2.42 -2.67 5.89
N VAL A 292 -2.04 -1.36 5.85
CA VAL A 292 -0.67 -0.91 5.62
C VAL A 292 0.28 -1.44 6.69
N THR A 293 1.53 -1.67 6.31
CA THR A 293 2.55 -2.12 7.27
C THR A 293 3.10 -0.92 8.04
N PRO A 294 3.11 -0.96 9.39
CA PRO A 294 3.60 0.16 10.19
C PRO A 294 5.13 0.17 10.27
N TYR A 295 5.80 0.31 9.13
CA TYR A 295 7.27 0.34 9.02
C TYR A 295 7.92 1.45 9.85
N PHE A 296 7.17 2.51 10.14
CA PHE A 296 7.57 3.66 10.98
C PHE A 296 7.47 3.37 12.48
N VAL A 297 6.82 2.28 12.92
CA VAL A 297 6.69 1.90 14.32
C VAL A 297 7.83 0.95 14.70
N GLN A 298 8.96 1.50 15.14
CA GLN A 298 10.17 0.74 15.43
C GLN A 298 9.99 -0.48 16.35
N PRO A 299 9.20 -0.44 17.44
CA PRO A 299 8.98 -1.61 18.29
C PRO A 299 8.33 -2.79 17.56
N ILE A 300 7.54 -2.54 16.51
CA ILE A 300 6.90 -3.57 15.69
C ILE A 300 7.88 -4.00 14.59
N ALA A 301 8.41 -3.04 13.84
CA ALA A 301 9.29 -3.30 12.72
C ALA A 301 10.54 -4.11 13.14
N SER A 302 11.17 -3.78 14.26
CA SER A 302 12.34 -4.49 14.75
C SER A 302 12.09 -5.96 15.13
N ARG A 303 10.84 -6.35 15.36
CA ARG A 303 10.48 -7.74 15.67
C ARG A 303 10.14 -8.57 14.43
N LEU A 304 9.79 -7.91 13.33
CA LEU A 304 9.31 -8.58 12.12
C LEU A 304 10.32 -8.48 10.97
N ASN A 305 11.13 -7.41 10.94
CA ASN A 305 12.11 -7.21 9.87
C ASN A 305 13.19 -8.28 9.88
N THR A 306 13.26 -9.08 8.82
CA THR A 306 14.22 -10.18 8.65
C THR A 306 14.31 -11.10 9.88
N SER A 307 13.20 -11.30 10.58
CA SER A 307 13.14 -12.00 11.85
C SER A 307 13.05 -13.52 11.66
N GLN A 308 13.72 -14.25 12.57
CA GLN A 308 13.59 -15.71 12.67
C GLN A 308 12.46 -16.13 13.62
N GLU A 309 11.81 -15.19 14.33
CA GLU A 309 10.74 -15.48 15.28
C GLU A 309 9.35 -15.35 14.66
N ALA A 310 9.13 -14.27 13.89
CA ALA A 310 7.87 -13.99 13.21
C ALA A 310 8.10 -13.19 11.93
N GLN A 311 7.27 -13.44 10.92
CA GLN A 311 7.32 -12.71 9.64
C GLN A 311 5.91 -12.47 9.10
N VAL A 312 5.76 -11.43 8.27
CA VAL A 312 4.56 -11.19 7.47
C VAL A 312 4.66 -12.00 6.18
N VAL A 313 3.67 -12.84 5.90
CA VAL A 313 3.65 -13.69 4.69
C VAL A 313 2.73 -13.17 3.60
N ALA A 314 1.72 -12.38 3.94
CA ALA A 314 0.84 -11.73 2.97
C ALA A 314 0.10 -10.56 3.64
N SER A 315 -0.40 -9.61 2.84
CA SER A 315 -1.29 -8.54 3.30
C SER A 315 -2.47 -8.36 2.36
N ASP A 316 -3.61 -7.91 2.91
CA ASP A 316 -4.78 -7.59 2.10
C ASP A 316 -4.56 -6.36 1.19
N MET A 317 -3.62 -5.48 1.52
CA MET A 317 -3.24 -4.37 0.66
C MET A 317 -2.51 -4.86 -0.60
N MET A 318 -1.59 -5.81 -0.47
CA MET A 318 -0.87 -6.39 -1.62
C MET A 318 -1.78 -7.27 -2.49
N PHE A 319 -2.74 -7.96 -1.89
CA PHE A 319 -3.67 -8.88 -2.55
C PHE A 319 -5.11 -8.35 -2.56
N SER A 320 -5.27 -7.04 -2.72
CA SER A 320 -6.56 -6.35 -2.57
C SER A 320 -7.62 -6.76 -3.59
N HIS A 321 -7.21 -7.28 -4.72
CA HIS A 321 -8.08 -7.71 -5.83
C HIS A 321 -7.89 -9.19 -6.19
N MET A 322 -7.70 -10.04 -5.17
CA MET A 322 -7.65 -11.50 -5.40
C MET A 322 -8.82 -11.93 -6.28
N PRO A 323 -8.56 -12.55 -7.45
CA PRO A 323 -9.63 -13.07 -8.26
C PRO A 323 -10.41 -14.10 -7.45
N PRO A 324 -11.75 -14.11 -7.55
CA PRO A 324 -12.56 -15.18 -6.98
C PRO A 324 -12.23 -16.49 -7.69
N ASP A 325 -12.57 -17.61 -7.07
CA ASP A 325 -12.46 -18.94 -7.69
C ASP A 325 -13.39 -19.07 -8.91
N GLU A 326 -14.43 -18.23 -8.99
CA GLU A 326 -15.35 -18.07 -10.11
C GLU A 326 -14.89 -16.91 -11.00
N GLY A 327 -14.72 -17.18 -12.28
CA GLY A 327 -14.05 -16.37 -13.28
C GLY A 327 -14.32 -14.86 -13.29
N THR A 328 -13.42 -14.14 -13.89
CA THR A 328 -13.56 -12.72 -14.23
C THR A 328 -14.56 -12.54 -15.38
N PHE A 329 -15.25 -11.40 -15.42
CA PHE A 329 -16.18 -11.08 -16.49
C PHE A 329 -15.46 -10.68 -17.79
N PHE A 330 -14.26 -10.10 -17.66
CA PHE A 330 -13.53 -9.51 -18.77
C PHE A 330 -12.04 -9.88 -18.74
N SER A 331 -11.46 -10.02 -19.94
CA SER A 331 -10.02 -10.20 -20.14
C SER A 331 -9.33 -8.86 -20.42
N ALA A 332 -8.00 -8.88 -20.45
CA ALA A 332 -7.18 -7.71 -20.79
C ALA A 332 -7.37 -7.22 -22.24
N GLU A 333 -8.02 -8.01 -23.13
CA GLU A 333 -8.41 -7.59 -24.48
C GLU A 333 -9.47 -6.47 -24.46
N ARG A 334 -10.14 -6.29 -23.30
CA ARG A 334 -11.05 -5.19 -23.01
C ARG A 334 -10.48 -4.36 -21.87
N PRO A 335 -9.53 -3.47 -22.15
CA PRO A 335 -8.68 -2.86 -21.12
C PRO A 335 -9.44 -2.06 -20.07
N TYR A 336 -10.44 -1.29 -20.46
CA TYR A 336 -11.24 -0.50 -19.53
C TYR A 336 -12.10 -1.36 -18.63
N GLU A 337 -12.73 -2.40 -19.16
CA GLU A 337 -13.54 -3.34 -18.37
C GLU A 337 -12.67 -4.20 -17.46
N PHE A 338 -11.50 -4.61 -17.91
CA PHE A 338 -10.52 -5.33 -17.08
C PHE A 338 -10.06 -4.48 -15.89
N MET A 339 -9.68 -3.23 -16.12
CA MET A 339 -9.30 -2.29 -15.07
C MET A 339 -10.47 -2.00 -14.12
N ALA A 340 -11.67 -1.78 -14.66
CA ALA A 340 -12.89 -1.55 -13.89
C ALA A 340 -13.25 -2.73 -13.00
N GLU A 341 -13.18 -3.96 -13.52
CA GLU A 341 -13.46 -5.16 -12.73
C GLU A 341 -12.52 -5.31 -11.55
N ARG A 342 -11.22 -5.01 -11.71
CA ARG A 342 -10.25 -5.02 -10.63
C ARG A 342 -10.63 -4.04 -9.52
N VAL A 343 -11.12 -2.85 -9.85
CA VAL A 343 -11.55 -1.85 -8.86
C VAL A 343 -12.85 -2.26 -8.18
N VAL A 344 -13.85 -2.72 -8.91
CA VAL A 344 -15.14 -3.16 -8.37
C VAL A 344 -14.97 -4.36 -7.42
N ARG A 345 -14.09 -5.31 -7.77
CA ARG A 345 -13.81 -6.51 -6.95
C ARG A 345 -12.85 -6.28 -5.81
N ASN A 346 -12.24 -5.09 -5.70
CA ASN A 346 -11.29 -4.80 -4.63
C ASN A 346 -11.88 -5.15 -3.26
N CYS A 347 -11.13 -5.82 -2.41
CA CYS A 347 -11.60 -6.29 -1.10
C CYS A 347 -11.99 -5.16 -0.16
N PHE A 348 -11.49 -3.96 -0.41
CA PHE A 348 -11.85 -2.76 0.34
C PHE A 348 -13.12 -2.09 -0.20
N ASN A 349 -13.58 -2.45 -1.40
CA ASN A 349 -14.83 -1.93 -1.96
C ASN A 349 -16.02 -2.74 -1.44
N GLY A 350 -16.85 -2.14 -0.61
CA GLY A 350 -18.07 -2.77 -0.07
C GLY A 350 -17.99 -3.14 1.41
N PRO A 351 -18.74 -4.17 1.85
CA PRO A 351 -18.86 -4.49 3.27
C PRO A 351 -17.55 -5.05 3.86
N ALA A 352 -17.31 -4.79 5.15
CA ALA A 352 -16.14 -5.26 5.88
C ALA A 352 -15.95 -6.79 5.84
N THR A 353 -17.03 -7.54 5.61
CA THR A 353 -17.00 -9.00 5.45
C THR A 353 -16.22 -9.45 4.22
N ARG A 354 -16.21 -8.67 3.13
CA ARG A 354 -15.40 -8.97 1.93
C ARG A 354 -13.92 -8.94 2.26
N ARG A 355 -13.48 -7.94 3.00
CA ARG A 355 -12.10 -7.81 3.46
C ARG A 355 -11.72 -8.93 4.44
N ALA A 356 -12.60 -9.25 5.38
CA ALA A 356 -12.39 -10.35 6.33
C ALA A 356 -12.22 -11.70 5.60
N GLU A 357 -13.02 -11.94 4.54
CA GLU A 357 -12.89 -13.14 3.72
C GLU A 357 -11.56 -13.17 2.94
N THR A 358 -11.11 -12.04 2.41
CA THR A 358 -9.79 -11.94 1.78
C THR A 358 -8.66 -12.31 2.75
N LEU A 359 -8.68 -11.76 3.97
CA LEU A 359 -7.69 -12.09 5.00
C LEU A 359 -7.73 -13.58 5.36
N ARG A 360 -8.92 -14.18 5.47
CA ARG A 360 -9.09 -15.61 5.70
C ARG A 360 -8.49 -16.44 4.56
N ARG A 361 -8.80 -16.09 3.30
CA ARG A 361 -8.26 -16.78 2.11
C ARG A 361 -6.74 -16.67 2.03
N LEU A 362 -6.17 -15.52 2.36
CA LEU A 362 -4.71 -15.33 2.43
C LEU A 362 -4.09 -16.22 3.51
N ALA A 363 -4.71 -16.30 4.69
CA ALA A 363 -4.23 -17.15 5.77
C ALA A 363 -4.25 -18.64 5.39
N ASP A 364 -5.32 -19.09 4.73
CA ASP A 364 -5.42 -20.46 4.23
C ASP A 364 -4.42 -20.75 3.10
N ALA A 365 -4.26 -19.80 2.17
CA ALA A 365 -3.34 -19.96 1.03
C ALA A 365 -1.88 -19.99 1.45
N THR A 366 -1.50 -19.30 2.52
CA THR A 366 -0.11 -19.23 3.02
C THR A 366 0.15 -20.14 4.22
N ASP A 367 -0.85 -20.86 4.71
CA ASP A 367 -0.80 -21.64 5.96
C ASP A 367 -0.31 -20.80 7.15
N ALA A 368 -0.83 -19.57 7.27
CA ALA A 368 -0.42 -18.63 8.30
C ALA A 368 -0.94 -19.03 9.68
N ASP A 369 -0.15 -18.75 10.73
CA ASP A 369 -0.48 -19.07 12.12
C ASP A 369 -1.49 -18.09 12.71
N ALA A 370 -1.48 -16.83 12.27
CA ALA A 370 -2.40 -15.79 12.75
C ALA A 370 -2.62 -14.68 11.72
N VAL A 371 -3.71 -13.93 11.93
CA VAL A 371 -4.00 -12.69 11.23
C VAL A 371 -3.84 -11.52 12.20
N VAL A 372 -3.05 -10.53 11.82
CA VAL A 372 -2.90 -9.26 12.53
C VAL A 372 -3.63 -8.19 11.77
N PHE A 373 -4.55 -7.48 12.43
CA PHE A 373 -5.26 -6.38 11.83
C PHE A 373 -4.75 -5.06 12.42
N PHE A 374 -4.07 -4.26 11.59
CA PHE A 374 -3.55 -2.97 12.00
C PHE A 374 -4.61 -1.89 11.84
N CYS A 375 -5.09 -1.37 12.97
CA CYS A 375 -6.07 -0.29 13.00
C CYS A 375 -5.36 1.06 13.02
N HIS A 376 -5.12 1.63 11.84
CA HIS A 376 -4.53 2.96 11.72
C HIS A 376 -5.51 4.03 12.24
N TRP A 377 -5.08 4.86 13.19
CA TRP A 377 -5.92 5.81 13.93
C TRP A 377 -6.81 6.69 13.04
N GLY A 378 -6.25 7.33 12.03
CA GLY A 378 -6.98 8.22 11.14
C GLY A 378 -7.74 7.54 10.01
N CYS A 379 -7.67 6.20 9.90
CA CYS A 379 -8.29 5.46 8.81
C CYS A 379 -9.71 5.03 9.17
N LYS A 380 -10.72 5.67 8.57
CA LYS A 380 -12.14 5.32 8.78
C LYS A 380 -12.45 3.91 8.31
N GLN A 381 -11.84 3.48 7.22
CA GLN A 381 -12.02 2.15 6.65
C GLN A 381 -11.56 1.03 7.60
N THR A 382 -10.42 1.22 8.30
CA THR A 382 -9.96 0.24 9.30
C THR A 382 -10.67 0.38 10.64
N ALA A 383 -10.88 1.59 11.14
CA ALA A 383 -11.56 1.81 12.42
C ALA A 383 -13.00 1.30 12.37
N GLY A 384 -13.73 1.53 11.27
CA GLY A 384 -15.08 1.02 11.07
C GLY A 384 -15.15 -0.50 10.94
N GLY A 385 -14.19 -1.11 10.24
CA GLY A 385 -14.11 -2.57 10.05
C GLY A 385 -13.69 -3.33 11.32
N GLY A 386 -12.88 -2.72 12.18
CA GLY A 386 -12.42 -3.33 13.44
C GLY A 386 -13.51 -3.51 14.50
N ALA A 387 -14.61 -2.74 14.42
CA ALA A 387 -15.77 -2.87 15.31
C ALA A 387 -16.68 -4.06 14.92
N GLY A 388 -16.57 -4.57 13.70
CA GLY A 388 -17.28 -5.75 13.23
C GLY A 388 -16.56 -7.03 13.66
N ARG A 389 -16.62 -7.40 14.95
CA ARG A 389 -16.43 -8.82 15.29
C ARG A 389 -17.40 -9.61 14.41
N PRO A 390 -16.97 -10.66 13.70
CA PRO A 390 -17.94 -11.59 13.10
C PRO A 390 -18.71 -12.26 14.21
N SER A 391 -19.83 -11.65 14.62
CA SER A 391 -20.83 -12.28 15.51
C SER A 391 -21.52 -13.48 14.84
N GLY A 392 -21.01 -13.93 13.68
CA GLY A 392 -21.56 -14.98 12.85
C GLY A 392 -20.67 -16.20 12.63
N ALA A 393 -19.45 -16.25 13.15
CA ALA A 393 -18.61 -17.44 13.05
C ALA A 393 -18.95 -18.49 14.13
N ARG A 394 -20.25 -18.78 14.33
CA ARG A 394 -20.67 -20.04 14.94
C ARG A 394 -20.72 -21.09 13.83
N GLY A 395 -19.70 -21.93 13.81
CA GLY A 395 -19.83 -23.28 13.29
C GLY A 395 -19.68 -23.48 11.79
N ARG A 396 -18.47 -23.43 11.30
CA ARG A 396 -17.91 -24.47 10.42
C ARG A 396 -16.42 -24.54 10.72
N GLY A 397 -16.00 -25.68 11.27
CA GLY A 397 -14.63 -25.88 11.72
C GLY A 397 -13.63 -25.68 10.59
N LEU A 398 -12.66 -24.81 10.82
CA LEU A 398 -11.44 -24.78 10.02
C LEU A 398 -10.69 -26.10 10.18
N PRO A 399 -10.05 -26.64 9.14
CA PRO A 399 -9.29 -27.88 9.23
C PRO A 399 -8.26 -27.79 10.36
N ARG A 400 -8.20 -28.81 11.18
CA ARG A 400 -7.20 -28.91 12.26
C ARG A 400 -5.81 -29.08 11.65
N ALA A 401 -5.07 -27.98 11.50
CA ALA A 401 -3.64 -28.05 11.30
C ALA A 401 -2.94 -28.31 12.66
N ARG A 402 -1.96 -29.20 12.67
CA ARG A 402 -1.18 -29.55 13.86
C ARG A 402 -0.48 -28.32 14.42
N ALA A 403 -0.99 -27.78 15.52
CA ALA A 403 -0.34 -26.71 16.28
C ALA A 403 1.02 -27.20 16.80
N ARG A 404 2.11 -26.73 16.22
CA ARG A 404 3.42 -26.75 16.88
C ARG A 404 3.42 -25.61 17.90
N ARG A 405 3.52 -26.00 19.18
CA ARG A 405 3.43 -25.11 20.34
C ARG A 405 4.62 -24.18 20.43
N ARG A 406 4.47 -22.90 20.04
CA ARG A 406 5.14 -21.77 20.73
C ARG A 406 4.10 -20.65 20.86
N ARG A 407 3.71 -20.34 22.08
CA ARG A 407 2.72 -19.32 22.41
C ARG A 407 3.40 -17.96 22.52
N LEU A 408 3.09 -17.03 21.62
CA LEU A 408 3.23 -15.61 21.93
C LEU A 408 2.15 -15.24 22.96
N ARG A 409 2.54 -14.60 24.05
CA ARG A 409 1.57 -14.09 25.03
C ARG A 409 0.90 -12.84 24.45
N PRO A 410 -0.43 -12.64 24.56
CA PRO A 410 -1.13 -11.46 24.05
C PRO A 410 -0.53 -10.12 24.53
N SER A 411 0.06 -10.09 25.72
CA SER A 411 0.74 -8.93 26.29
C SER A 411 2.02 -8.48 25.55
N GLN A 412 2.50 -9.24 24.57
CA GLN A 412 3.71 -8.91 23.81
C GLN A 412 3.41 -8.15 22.52
N LEU A 413 2.15 -7.97 22.16
CA LEU A 413 1.69 -7.31 20.91
C LEU A 413 0.95 -5.98 21.16
N HIS A 414 0.92 -5.48 22.39
CA HIS A 414 0.33 -4.17 22.68
C HIS A 414 1.27 -3.05 22.24
N GLY A 415 0.77 -2.18 21.36
CA GLY A 415 1.43 -0.93 20.99
C GLY A 415 1.54 0.02 22.20
N GLY A 416 2.55 0.88 22.16
CA GLY A 416 2.77 1.91 23.18
C GLY A 416 1.69 3.00 23.16
N PRO A 417 1.87 4.07 23.95
CA PRO A 417 0.86 5.10 24.26
C PRO A 417 0.35 5.93 23.07
N ASP A 418 0.86 5.70 21.86
CA ASP A 418 0.53 6.48 20.66
C ASP A 418 -0.66 5.94 19.84
N GLY A 419 -1.52 5.11 20.44
CA GLY A 419 -2.90 4.89 19.99
C GLY A 419 -3.15 3.84 18.90
N ASP A 420 -2.13 3.15 18.38
CA ASP A 420 -2.31 2.10 17.37
C ASP A 420 -2.49 0.73 18.06
N ALA A 421 -3.71 0.19 18.04
CA ALA A 421 -4.03 -1.11 18.61
C ALA A 421 -3.84 -2.24 17.60
N LEU A 422 -3.07 -3.26 17.99
CA LEU A 422 -2.96 -4.53 17.27
C LEU A 422 -3.98 -5.53 17.82
N LEU A 423 -4.86 -6.03 16.97
CA LEU A 423 -5.80 -7.09 17.31
C LEU A 423 -5.34 -8.38 16.63
N GLY A 424 -4.84 -9.34 17.42
CA GLY A 424 -4.54 -10.69 16.97
C GLY A 424 -5.80 -11.59 17.05
N VAL A 425 -6.13 -12.29 15.98
CA VAL A 425 -7.17 -13.32 16.00
C VAL A 425 -6.49 -14.69 15.88
N PRO A 426 -6.49 -15.55 16.93
CA PRO A 426 -5.97 -16.89 16.80
C PRO A 426 -6.81 -17.70 15.81
N ARG A 427 -6.16 -18.53 15.01
CA ARG A 427 -6.81 -19.46 14.08
C ARG A 427 -7.66 -20.52 14.78
N ASP A 428 -7.31 -20.86 16.03
CA ASP A 428 -8.07 -21.77 16.88
C ASP A 428 -9.03 -21.00 17.79
N GLY A 429 -10.33 -21.14 17.54
CA GLY A 429 -11.40 -20.59 18.35
C GLY A 429 -11.54 -21.21 19.75
N ARG A 430 -10.45 -21.50 20.47
CA ARG A 430 -10.52 -21.95 21.86
C ARG A 430 -10.80 -20.79 22.78
N ARG A 431 -11.99 -20.80 23.33
CA ARG A 431 -12.28 -20.06 24.55
C ARG A 431 -11.33 -20.54 25.65
N THR A 432 -10.59 -19.63 26.26
CA THR A 432 -10.14 -19.84 27.64
C THR A 432 -11.37 -19.72 28.50
N GLU A 433 -11.86 -20.83 29.03
CA GLU A 433 -12.82 -20.82 30.14
C GLU A 433 -12.18 -20.08 31.30
N GLY A 434 -12.83 -18.99 31.70
CA GLY A 434 -12.45 -18.23 32.87
C GLY A 434 -12.70 -19.07 34.10
N GLY A 435 -11.66 -19.29 34.89
CA GLY A 435 -11.83 -19.76 36.25
C GLY A 435 -12.55 -18.71 37.07
N GLU A 436 -13.65 -19.09 37.67
CA GLU A 436 -14.29 -18.38 38.74
C GLU A 436 -13.31 -18.24 39.93
N ALA A 437 -13.12 -17.02 40.38
CA ALA A 437 -12.51 -16.76 41.66
C ALA A 437 -13.61 -16.27 42.60
N THR A 438 -13.80 -17.03 43.64
CA THR A 438 -14.58 -16.69 44.84
C THR A 438 -14.14 -15.36 45.47
#